data_ef0df38797f2d2936e296f815ee03740
#
_entry.id   ef0df38797f2d2936e296f815ee03740
#
_cell.length_a   1.000
_cell.length_b   1.000
_cell.length_c   1.000
_cell.angle_alpha   90.00
_cell.angle_beta   90.00
_cell.angle_gamma   90.00
#
_symmetry.space_group_name_H-M   'P 1'
#
loop_
_entity.id
_entity.type
_entity.pdbx_description
1 polymer ?
#
loop_
_entity_poly.entity_id
_entity_poly.type
_entity_poly.pdbx_seq_one_letter_code
_entity_poly.pdbx_strand_id
1 'polypeptide(L)'
;LLFPWKTILDNVCLYGRIHGSLEEMRERAREYFPVFGLEGYEDSYPASLSGGMRQRAAFLRTALCSADILLLDEPFGALDVITRGEMQDWLLAMRKELGKTVVLVTHDMDEAIYLSDRILILNPAPAGIHGEISVCETQRDRDWLYGQGELRREIHGRIMGKERKGNDAL
;
A
#
# COMPACT_ATOMS: atom_id res chain seq x y z
N LEU A 1 -12.59 3.60 4.07
CA LEU A 1 -13.83 3.30 3.35
C LEU A 1 -14.32 4.54 2.57
N LEU A 2 -14.95 4.33 1.39
CA LEU A 2 -15.61 5.39 0.62
C LEU A 2 -16.98 5.71 1.22
N PHE A 3 -17.42 6.95 1.06
CA PHE A 3 -18.78 7.36 1.42
C PHE A 3 -19.78 6.84 0.38
N PRO A 4 -20.71 5.94 0.74
CA PRO A 4 -21.57 5.26 -0.23
C PRO A 4 -22.56 6.19 -0.94
N TRP A 5 -22.88 7.35 -0.36
CA TRP A 5 -23.78 8.37 -0.90
C TRP A 5 -23.10 9.45 -1.73
N LYS A 6 -21.78 9.35 -1.97
CA LYS A 6 -20.99 10.24 -2.83
C LYS A 6 -20.54 9.51 -4.07
N THR A 7 -20.43 10.24 -5.18
CA THR A 7 -19.77 9.71 -6.37
C THR A 7 -18.29 9.39 -6.10
N ILE A 8 -17.65 8.66 -7.00
CA ILE A 8 -16.22 8.34 -6.85
C ILE A 8 -15.39 9.62 -6.91
N LEU A 9 -15.68 10.52 -7.83
CA LEU A 9 -14.98 11.82 -7.91
C LEU A 9 -15.17 12.62 -6.61
N ASP A 10 -16.37 12.70 -6.08
CA ASP A 10 -16.66 13.42 -4.82
C ASP A 10 -15.96 12.76 -3.61
N ASN A 11 -15.82 11.45 -3.61
CA ASN A 11 -15.02 10.73 -2.60
C ASN A 11 -13.54 11.08 -2.69
N VAL A 12 -12.99 11.04 -3.90
CA VAL A 12 -11.57 11.32 -4.17
C VAL A 12 -11.24 12.77 -3.82
N CYS A 13 -12.13 13.71 -4.16
CA CYS A 13 -11.92 15.15 -3.95
C CYS A 13 -12.30 15.66 -2.55
N LEU A 14 -12.53 14.76 -1.59
CA LEU A 14 -12.97 15.14 -0.25
C LEU A 14 -12.03 16.14 0.44
N TYR A 15 -10.71 15.93 0.30
CA TYR A 15 -9.71 16.84 0.87
C TYR A 15 -9.86 18.26 0.32
N GLY A 16 -9.97 18.42 -1.00
CA GLY A 16 -10.17 19.74 -1.63
C GLY A 16 -11.47 20.42 -1.21
N ARG A 17 -12.54 19.62 -0.98
CA ARG A 17 -13.81 20.15 -0.45
C ARG A 17 -13.66 20.73 0.96
N ILE A 18 -12.86 20.10 1.81
CA ILE A 18 -12.64 20.55 3.20
C ILE A 18 -11.71 21.79 3.24
N HIS A 19 -10.71 21.83 2.37
CA HIS A 19 -9.67 22.86 2.38
C HIS A 19 -9.88 23.99 1.37
N GLY A 20 -11.04 24.03 0.68
CA GLY A 20 -11.39 25.14 -0.21
C GLY A 20 -10.72 25.10 -1.60
N SER A 21 -10.12 23.98 -1.99
CA SER A 21 -9.44 23.77 -3.28
C SER A 21 -10.14 22.72 -4.16
N LEU A 22 -11.47 22.70 -4.15
CA LEU A 22 -12.24 21.62 -4.78
C LEU A 22 -12.03 21.51 -6.29
N GLU A 23 -12.03 22.64 -7.02
CA GLU A 23 -11.90 22.61 -8.48
C GLU A 23 -10.48 22.17 -8.90
N GLU A 24 -9.46 22.68 -8.26
CA GLU A 24 -8.07 22.23 -8.47
C GLU A 24 -7.93 20.73 -8.19
N MET A 25 -8.54 20.25 -7.10
CA MET A 25 -8.51 18.85 -6.74
C MET A 25 -9.25 17.98 -7.76
N ARG A 26 -10.36 18.47 -8.34
CA ARG A 26 -11.10 17.76 -9.40
C ARG A 26 -10.28 17.64 -10.69
N GLU A 27 -9.58 18.68 -11.09
CA GLU A 27 -8.69 18.66 -12.24
C GLU A 27 -7.58 17.61 -12.04
N ARG A 28 -6.87 17.68 -10.92
CA ARG A 28 -5.85 16.69 -10.57
C ARG A 28 -6.42 15.27 -10.48
N ALA A 29 -7.58 15.08 -9.86
CA ALA A 29 -8.21 13.78 -9.77
C ALA A 29 -8.45 13.17 -11.15
N ARG A 30 -8.99 13.93 -12.11
CA ARG A 30 -9.24 13.46 -13.47
C ARG A 30 -7.99 13.00 -14.20
N GLU A 31 -6.83 13.65 -13.98
CA GLU A 31 -5.55 13.23 -14.54
C GLU A 31 -5.13 11.84 -14.02
N TYR A 32 -5.46 11.53 -12.76
CA TYR A 32 -5.10 10.26 -12.13
C TYR A 32 -6.14 9.14 -12.32
N PHE A 33 -7.39 9.44 -12.69
CA PHE A 33 -8.42 8.42 -12.89
C PHE A 33 -8.01 7.33 -13.89
N PRO A 34 -7.45 7.64 -15.07
CA PRO A 34 -6.94 6.61 -15.99
C PRO A 34 -5.79 5.79 -15.39
N VAL A 35 -4.84 6.45 -14.73
CA VAL A 35 -3.68 5.81 -14.10
C VAL A 35 -4.11 4.83 -13.01
N PHE A 36 -5.20 5.17 -12.29
CA PHE A 36 -5.79 4.34 -11.24
C PHE A 36 -6.81 3.31 -11.77
N GLY A 37 -7.00 3.24 -13.10
CA GLY A 37 -7.98 2.36 -13.73
C GLY A 37 -9.41 2.63 -13.27
N LEU A 38 -9.74 3.92 -13.11
CA LEU A 38 -11.05 4.44 -12.69
C LEU A 38 -11.70 5.32 -13.76
N GLU A 39 -11.12 5.40 -14.95
CA GLU A 39 -11.62 6.18 -16.07
C GLU A 39 -13.08 5.77 -16.41
N GLY A 40 -13.97 6.76 -16.53
CA GLY A 40 -15.39 6.56 -16.79
C GLY A 40 -16.24 6.22 -15.56
N TYR A 41 -15.63 6.16 -14.36
CA TYR A 41 -16.34 5.89 -13.10
C TYR A 41 -16.47 7.13 -12.20
N GLU A 42 -16.17 8.33 -12.72
CA GLU A 42 -16.17 9.59 -11.98
C GLU A 42 -17.50 9.84 -11.28
N ASP A 43 -18.60 9.67 -12.02
CA ASP A 43 -19.97 9.91 -11.55
C ASP A 43 -20.64 8.66 -10.97
N SER A 44 -19.92 7.53 -10.95
CA SER A 44 -20.42 6.29 -10.37
C SER A 44 -20.40 6.31 -8.85
N TYR A 45 -21.23 5.48 -8.23
CA TYR A 45 -21.27 5.30 -6.77
C TYR A 45 -20.45 4.06 -6.36
N PRO A 46 -19.94 4.01 -5.11
CA PRO A 46 -19.13 2.87 -4.64
C PRO A 46 -19.80 1.50 -4.81
N ALA A 47 -21.11 1.43 -4.77
CA ALA A 47 -21.86 0.18 -4.92
C ALA A 47 -21.74 -0.46 -6.31
N SER A 48 -21.46 0.34 -7.36
CA SER A 48 -21.30 -0.15 -8.73
C SER A 48 -19.86 -0.60 -9.07
N LEU A 49 -18.91 -0.41 -8.15
CA LEU A 49 -17.50 -0.73 -8.35
C LEU A 49 -17.15 -2.11 -7.79
N SER A 50 -16.14 -2.78 -8.40
CA SER A 50 -15.51 -3.97 -7.82
C SER A 50 -14.79 -3.64 -6.51
N GLY A 51 -14.43 -4.66 -5.72
CA GLY A 51 -13.64 -4.49 -4.49
C GLY A 51 -12.33 -3.76 -4.73
N GLY A 52 -11.56 -4.19 -5.74
CA GLY A 52 -10.30 -3.56 -6.13
C GLY A 52 -10.46 -2.12 -6.61
N MET A 53 -11.49 -1.81 -7.41
CA MET A 53 -11.77 -0.43 -7.83
C MET A 53 -12.10 0.48 -6.65
N ARG A 54 -12.91 0.01 -5.70
CA ARG A 54 -13.18 0.78 -4.46
C ARG A 54 -11.91 1.06 -3.68
N GLN A 55 -11.01 0.07 -3.61
CA GLN A 55 -9.71 0.21 -2.93
C GLN A 55 -8.84 1.25 -3.64
N ARG A 56 -8.72 1.19 -4.98
CA ARG A 56 -7.98 2.17 -5.78
C ARG A 56 -8.52 3.58 -5.62
N ALA A 57 -9.84 3.76 -5.60
CA ALA A 57 -10.47 5.06 -5.35
C ALA A 57 -10.18 5.59 -3.94
N ALA A 58 -10.22 4.72 -2.91
CA ALA A 58 -9.85 5.09 -1.55
C ALA A 58 -8.37 5.48 -1.44
N PHE A 59 -7.52 4.76 -2.17
CA PHE A 59 -6.09 5.06 -2.25
C PHE A 59 -5.83 6.41 -2.95
N LEU A 60 -6.46 6.65 -4.10
CA LEU A 60 -6.36 7.93 -4.83
C LEU A 60 -6.79 9.11 -3.97
N ARG A 61 -7.89 8.98 -3.21
CA ARG A 61 -8.31 10.00 -2.24
C ARG A 61 -7.20 10.34 -1.25
N THR A 62 -6.49 9.33 -0.74
CA THR A 62 -5.39 9.53 0.22
C THR A 62 -4.15 10.10 -0.47
N ALA A 63 -3.84 9.62 -1.68
CA ALA A 63 -2.69 10.07 -2.46
C ALA A 63 -2.79 11.55 -2.87
N LEU A 64 -3.98 12.05 -3.12
CA LEU A 64 -4.22 13.45 -3.48
C LEU A 64 -4.18 14.43 -2.29
N CYS A 65 -4.16 13.94 -1.06
CA CYS A 65 -3.87 14.81 0.08
C CYS A 65 -2.47 15.42 -0.04
N SER A 66 -2.26 16.61 0.52
CA SER A 66 -0.98 17.32 0.48
C SER A 66 0.11 16.72 1.39
N ALA A 67 -0.15 15.56 2.01
CA ALA A 67 0.81 14.88 2.87
C ALA A 67 1.91 14.19 2.04
N ASP A 68 3.17 14.28 2.50
CA ASP A 68 4.33 13.60 1.87
C ASP A 68 4.44 12.13 2.28
N ILE A 69 3.74 11.73 3.35
CA ILE A 69 3.74 10.38 3.88
C ILE A 69 2.33 9.82 3.83
N LEU A 70 2.17 8.63 3.25
CA LEU A 70 0.94 7.85 3.23
C LEU A 70 1.05 6.71 4.23
N LEU A 71 0.11 6.64 5.17
CA LEU A 71 0.01 5.53 6.11
C LEU A 71 -1.11 4.59 5.67
N LEU A 72 -0.76 3.35 5.39
CA LEU A 72 -1.66 2.28 4.96
C LEU A 72 -1.67 1.19 6.03
N ASP A 73 -2.80 1.04 6.71
CA ASP A 73 -2.98 0.04 7.75
C ASP A 73 -3.83 -1.11 7.21
N GLU A 74 -3.22 -2.31 7.09
CA GLU A 74 -3.82 -3.53 6.56
C GLU A 74 -4.63 -3.32 5.26
N PRO A 75 -4.05 -2.65 4.23
CA PRO A 75 -4.85 -2.16 3.10
C PRO A 75 -5.45 -3.28 2.23
N PHE A 76 -4.92 -4.50 2.30
CA PHE A 76 -5.36 -5.63 1.48
C PHE A 76 -6.12 -6.70 2.26
N GLY A 77 -6.27 -6.57 3.58
CA GLY A 77 -6.84 -7.60 4.45
C GLY A 77 -8.28 -8.01 4.13
N ALA A 78 -9.08 -7.10 3.55
CA ALA A 78 -10.47 -7.37 3.19
C ALA A 78 -10.68 -7.87 1.73
N LEU A 79 -9.59 -8.10 0.97
CA LEU A 79 -9.65 -8.55 -0.42
C LEU A 79 -9.48 -10.06 -0.54
N ASP A 80 -10.14 -10.65 -1.53
CA ASP A 80 -9.88 -12.02 -1.95
C ASP A 80 -8.46 -12.15 -2.54
N VAL A 81 -7.96 -13.38 -2.66
CA VAL A 81 -6.56 -13.66 -3.04
C VAL A 81 -6.19 -13.08 -4.40
N ILE A 82 -7.09 -13.16 -5.40
CA ILE A 82 -6.82 -12.69 -6.75
C ILE A 82 -6.76 -11.17 -6.77
N THR A 83 -7.82 -10.53 -6.27
CA THR A 83 -7.90 -9.05 -6.19
C THR A 83 -6.77 -8.47 -5.34
N ARG A 84 -6.37 -9.15 -4.27
CA ARG A 84 -5.22 -8.75 -3.44
C ARG A 84 -3.94 -8.74 -4.26
N GLY A 85 -3.67 -9.79 -5.02
CA GLY A 85 -2.51 -9.87 -5.89
C GLY A 85 -2.48 -8.73 -6.91
N GLU A 86 -3.56 -8.52 -7.64
CA GLU A 86 -3.69 -7.42 -8.60
C GLU A 86 -3.45 -6.04 -7.96
N MET A 87 -3.95 -5.82 -6.76
CA MET A 87 -3.79 -4.56 -6.04
C MET A 87 -2.36 -4.33 -5.54
N GLN A 88 -1.66 -5.41 -5.12
CA GLN A 88 -0.25 -5.34 -4.75
C GLN A 88 0.63 -5.02 -5.96
N ASP A 89 0.40 -5.68 -7.10
CA ASP A 89 1.11 -5.41 -8.35
C ASP A 89 0.88 -3.98 -8.83
N TRP A 90 -0.38 -3.53 -8.75
CA TRP A 90 -0.73 -2.15 -9.06
C TRP A 90 -0.03 -1.15 -8.13
N LEU A 91 -0.01 -1.37 -6.81
CA LEU A 91 0.66 -0.47 -5.86
C LEU A 91 2.17 -0.42 -6.11
N LEU A 92 2.79 -1.57 -6.39
CA LEU A 92 4.20 -1.66 -6.72
C LEU A 92 4.54 -0.84 -7.98
N ALA A 93 3.69 -0.89 -9.01
CA ALA A 93 3.86 -0.10 -10.22
C ALA A 93 3.68 1.40 -9.95
N MET A 94 2.68 1.77 -9.14
CA MET A 94 2.32 3.16 -8.85
C MET A 94 3.27 3.86 -7.86
N ARG A 95 4.08 3.13 -7.09
CA ARG A 95 4.95 3.74 -6.07
C ARG A 95 5.85 4.86 -6.59
N LYS A 96 6.29 4.77 -7.84
CA LYS A 96 7.16 5.79 -8.49
C LYS A 96 6.38 7.03 -8.87
N GLU A 97 5.16 6.85 -9.37
CA GLU A 97 4.28 7.94 -9.80
C GLU A 97 3.76 8.77 -8.61
N LEU A 98 3.64 8.14 -7.45
CA LEU A 98 3.13 8.81 -6.26
C LEU A 98 4.09 9.86 -5.71
N GLY A 99 5.41 9.72 -5.89
CA GLY A 99 6.42 10.64 -5.39
C GLY A 99 6.38 10.83 -3.85
N LYS A 100 5.79 9.88 -3.11
CA LYS A 100 5.53 9.95 -1.67
C LYS A 100 6.18 8.80 -0.93
N THR A 101 6.45 9.01 0.36
CA THR A 101 6.83 7.92 1.25
C THR A 101 5.58 7.16 1.67
N VAL A 102 5.58 5.84 1.46
CA VAL A 102 4.49 4.96 1.88
C VAL A 102 4.93 4.15 3.09
N VAL A 103 4.18 4.23 4.18
CA VAL A 103 4.34 3.38 5.35
C VAL A 103 3.19 2.37 5.35
N LEU A 104 3.53 1.10 5.12
CA LEU A 104 2.60 -0.01 5.08
C LEU A 104 2.67 -0.78 6.39
N VAL A 105 1.54 -0.92 7.09
CA VAL A 105 1.40 -1.81 8.24
C VAL A 105 0.70 -3.07 7.76
N THR A 106 1.32 -4.21 7.96
CA THR A 106 0.77 -5.52 7.58
C THR A 106 1.31 -6.63 8.49
N HIS A 107 0.55 -7.70 8.63
CA HIS A 107 0.99 -8.95 9.26
C HIS A 107 1.40 -10.00 8.22
N ASP A 108 1.26 -9.70 6.93
CA ASP A 108 1.63 -10.58 5.81
C ASP A 108 3.09 -10.33 5.40
N MET A 109 3.94 -11.36 5.55
CA MET A 109 5.36 -11.26 5.21
C MET A 109 5.59 -11.08 3.71
N ASP A 110 4.74 -11.67 2.86
CA ASP A 110 4.88 -11.54 1.41
C ASP A 110 4.53 -10.13 0.94
N GLU A 111 3.53 -9.49 1.55
CA GLU A 111 3.24 -8.07 1.33
C GLU A 111 4.43 -7.19 1.72
N ALA A 112 4.98 -7.41 2.90
CA ALA A 112 6.13 -6.66 3.39
C ALA A 112 7.33 -6.80 2.46
N ILE A 113 7.66 -8.03 2.03
CA ILE A 113 8.78 -8.31 1.12
C ILE A 113 8.54 -7.69 -0.26
N TYR A 114 7.34 -7.86 -0.80
CA TYR A 114 7.03 -7.47 -2.17
C TYR A 114 6.96 -5.96 -2.37
N LEU A 115 6.40 -5.24 -1.40
CA LEU A 115 6.04 -3.82 -1.55
C LEU A 115 7.05 -2.86 -0.93
N SER A 116 7.87 -3.30 0.05
CA SER A 116 8.69 -2.38 0.85
C SER A 116 10.15 -2.36 0.41
N ASP A 117 10.80 -1.21 0.47
CA ASP A 117 12.25 -1.08 0.35
C ASP A 117 12.94 -1.31 1.70
N ARG A 118 12.21 -1.11 2.81
CA ARG A 118 12.65 -1.35 4.18
C ARG A 118 11.52 -1.98 4.99
N ILE A 119 11.84 -3.03 5.73
CA ILE A 119 10.90 -3.73 6.60
C ILE A 119 11.33 -3.49 8.05
N LEU A 120 10.43 -2.92 8.84
CA LEU A 120 10.61 -2.73 10.28
C LEU A 120 9.80 -3.79 11.03
N ILE A 121 10.47 -4.57 11.85
CA ILE A 121 9.83 -5.60 12.68
C ILE A 121 9.54 -5.00 14.05
N LEU A 122 8.28 -5.06 14.46
CA LEU A 122 7.82 -4.50 15.73
C LEU A 122 7.68 -5.60 16.78
N ASN A 123 8.08 -5.30 18.01
CA ASN A 123 7.84 -6.15 19.18
C ASN A 123 6.52 -5.81 19.85
N PRO A 124 5.77 -6.83 20.33
CA PRO A 124 4.55 -6.60 21.10
C PRO A 124 4.81 -6.00 22.49
N ALA A 125 5.90 -6.40 23.16
CA ALA A 125 6.28 -5.87 24.48
C ALA A 125 7.75 -6.22 24.83
N PRO A 126 8.58 -5.26 25.29
CA PRO A 126 8.29 -3.82 25.27
C PRO A 126 8.14 -3.33 23.83
N ALA A 127 7.18 -2.43 23.59
CA ALA A 127 6.92 -1.90 22.26
C ALA A 127 8.16 -1.19 21.69
N GLY A 128 8.49 -1.49 20.43
CA GLY A 128 9.62 -0.89 19.75
C GLY A 128 10.00 -1.60 18.46
N ILE A 129 10.96 -1.04 17.77
CA ILE A 129 11.55 -1.66 16.58
C ILE A 129 12.53 -2.74 17.04
N HIS A 130 12.23 -4.00 16.73
CA HIS A 130 13.07 -5.16 17.04
C HIS A 130 14.12 -5.42 15.97
N GLY A 131 13.85 -5.05 14.73
CA GLY A 131 14.77 -5.25 13.63
C GLY A 131 14.39 -4.46 12.40
N GLU A 132 15.39 -4.27 11.54
CA GLU A 132 15.24 -3.66 10.22
C GLU A 132 15.87 -4.57 9.17
N ILE A 133 15.20 -4.70 8.03
CA ILE A 133 15.67 -5.43 6.88
C ILE A 133 15.51 -4.54 5.65
N SER A 134 16.57 -4.39 4.87
CA SER A 134 16.52 -3.67 3.59
C SER A 134 16.27 -4.65 2.45
N VAL A 135 15.34 -4.30 1.56
CA VAL A 135 15.03 -5.05 0.35
C VAL A 135 15.57 -4.26 -0.84
N CYS A 136 16.77 -4.64 -1.32
CA CYS A 136 17.52 -3.86 -2.31
C CYS A 136 17.06 -4.08 -3.76
N GLU A 137 16.12 -5.00 -4.03
CA GLU A 137 15.67 -5.29 -5.39
C GLU A 137 14.72 -4.18 -5.88
N THR A 138 15.01 -3.65 -7.07
CA THR A 138 14.21 -2.57 -7.68
C THR A 138 13.21 -3.07 -8.72
N GLN A 139 13.45 -4.27 -9.29
CA GLN A 139 12.57 -4.93 -10.22
C GLN A 139 11.99 -6.18 -9.56
N ARG A 140 10.75 -6.10 -9.14
CA ARG A 140 10.04 -7.16 -8.42
C ARG A 140 8.83 -7.59 -9.21
N ASP A 141 8.70 -8.89 -9.37
CA ASP A 141 7.52 -9.57 -9.90
C ASP A 141 7.15 -10.72 -8.98
N ARG A 142 6.11 -11.48 -9.34
CA ARG A 142 5.66 -12.61 -8.53
C ARG A 142 6.68 -13.75 -8.49
N ASP A 143 7.40 -13.99 -9.57
CA ASP A 143 8.43 -15.03 -9.63
C ASP A 143 9.61 -14.67 -8.71
N TRP A 144 10.03 -13.41 -8.72
CA TRP A 144 11.00 -12.90 -7.76
C TRP A 144 10.53 -13.10 -6.32
N LEU A 145 9.27 -12.73 -6.01
CA LEU A 145 8.70 -12.90 -4.65
C LEU A 145 8.74 -14.36 -4.21
N TYR A 146 8.34 -15.30 -5.08
CA TYR A 146 8.36 -16.73 -4.74
C TYR A 146 9.77 -17.25 -4.43
N GLY A 147 10.79 -16.68 -5.05
CA GLY A 147 12.20 -16.97 -4.77
C GLY A 147 12.70 -16.52 -3.39
N GLN A 148 11.98 -15.66 -2.65
CA GLN A 148 12.45 -15.03 -1.41
C GLN A 148 12.34 -15.92 -0.16
N GLY A 149 12.64 -17.20 -0.27
CA GLY A 149 12.56 -18.15 0.86
C GLY A 149 13.56 -17.84 2.00
N GLU A 150 14.72 -17.29 1.69
CA GLU A 150 15.71 -16.90 2.70
C GLU A 150 15.26 -15.68 3.49
N LEU A 151 14.77 -14.67 2.79
CA LEU A 151 14.26 -13.44 3.40
C LEU A 151 13.05 -13.72 4.30
N ARG A 152 12.14 -14.61 3.88
CA ARG A 152 11.02 -15.07 4.74
C ARG A 152 11.53 -15.74 6.01
N ARG A 153 12.54 -16.61 5.91
CA ARG A 153 13.12 -17.27 7.09
C ARG A 153 13.80 -16.28 8.03
N GLU A 154 14.46 -15.27 7.49
CA GLU A 154 15.08 -14.22 8.28
C GLU A 154 14.03 -13.41 9.05
N ILE A 155 12.99 -12.90 8.36
CA ILE A 155 11.90 -12.16 8.98
C ILE A 155 11.24 -13.00 10.08
N HIS A 156 10.87 -14.24 9.77
CA HIS A 156 10.26 -15.16 10.72
C HIS A 156 11.16 -15.41 11.93
N GLY A 157 12.46 -15.61 11.71
CA GLY A 157 13.43 -15.82 12.78
C GLY A 157 13.51 -14.64 13.75
N ARG A 158 13.49 -13.42 13.21
CA ARG A 158 13.49 -12.19 14.02
C ARG A 158 12.18 -12.01 14.78
N ILE A 159 11.03 -12.26 14.16
CA ILE A 159 9.71 -12.20 14.83
C ILE A 159 9.65 -13.18 16.01
N MET A 160 10.21 -14.39 15.84
CA MET A 160 10.19 -15.46 16.88
C MET A 160 11.33 -15.33 17.91
N GLY A 161 12.13 -14.25 17.87
CA GLY A 161 13.25 -14.08 18.79
C GLY A 161 14.39 -15.08 18.60
N LYS A 162 14.43 -15.78 17.47
CA LYS A 162 15.52 -16.69 17.10
C LYS A 162 16.58 -15.91 16.31
N GLU A 163 17.28 -15.00 16.97
CA GLU A 163 18.51 -14.44 16.37
C GLU A 163 19.45 -15.61 16.07
N ARG A 164 19.98 -15.65 14.83
CA ARG A 164 21.20 -16.42 14.56
C ARG A 164 22.26 -15.90 15.54
N LYS A 165 22.58 -16.65 16.59
CA LYS A 165 23.86 -16.46 17.28
C LYS A 165 24.91 -16.56 16.19
N GLY A 166 25.52 -15.44 15.91
CA GLY A 166 26.59 -15.33 14.93
C GLY A 166 27.63 -16.40 15.23
N ASN A 167 28.08 -17.01 14.17
CA ASN A 167 29.24 -17.88 14.17
C ASN A 167 30.49 -16.99 14.36
N ASP A 168 30.66 -16.50 15.59
CA ASP A 168 31.94 -15.99 16.08
C ASP A 168 32.63 -17.14 16.77
N ALA A 169 33.28 -17.98 15.96
CA ALA A 169 34.31 -18.89 16.40
C ALA A 169 35.11 -19.38 15.16
N LEU A 170 36.16 -18.73 14.83
CA LEU A 170 37.54 -19.22 14.55
C LEU A 170 38.31 -18.21 13.67
#